data_94fdf54f24e02696d7d58251a07fa9b8
#
_entry.id   94fdf54f24e02696d7d58251a07fa9b8
#
_cell.length_a   1.000
_cell.length_b   1.000
_cell.length_c   1.000
_cell.angle_alpha   90.00
_cell.angle_beta   90.00
_cell.angle_gamma   90.00
#
_symmetry.space_group_name_H-M   'P 1'
#
loop_
_entity.id
_entity.type
_entity.pdbx_description
1 polymer ?
#
loop_
_entity_poly.entity_id
_entity_poly.type
_entity_poly.pdbx_seq_one_letter_code
_entity_poly.pdbx_strand_id
1 'polypeptide(L)'
;GYFNPIHIGHVDYIKNASKLGDRLVVIVNNDRQVELKGSTPFMSEYDRMSIVSAIKGVHRAVLSIDADRSVVRTLGSIYDEYSVDYFFDSMVFANGGDVNSVNSREDWYCESRGIKAVYNIGGGKMQSSSSLLKASEKKRYDPYSMYEF
;
A
#
# COMPACT_ATOMS: atom_id res chain seq x y z
N GLY A 1 1.21 -0.48 0.36
CA GLY A 1 0.51 -0.78 -0.90
C GLY A 1 1.29 -0.38 -2.13
N TYR A 2 0.85 -0.85 -3.30
CA TYR A 2 1.52 -0.53 -4.58
C TYR A 2 1.07 0.82 -5.15
N PHE A 3 -0.21 1.16 -5.04
CA PHE A 3 -0.76 2.42 -5.56
C PHE A 3 -0.37 2.66 -7.04
N ASN A 4 -0.54 1.65 -7.86
CA ASN A 4 -0.01 1.61 -9.24
C ASN A 4 -1.09 1.28 -10.29
N PRO A 5 -1.96 2.22 -10.68
CA PRO A 5 -2.11 3.57 -10.14
C PRO A 5 -2.93 3.62 -8.85
N ILE A 6 -2.92 4.76 -8.19
CA ILE A 6 -3.83 5.05 -7.09
C ILE A 6 -5.25 5.22 -7.62
N HIS A 7 -6.24 4.77 -6.85
CA HIS A 7 -7.66 4.90 -7.20
C HIS A 7 -8.51 5.06 -5.93
N ILE A 8 -9.81 5.23 -6.11
CA ILE A 8 -10.75 5.50 -4.99
C ILE A 8 -10.72 4.42 -3.91
N GLY A 9 -10.51 3.16 -4.28
CA GLY A 9 -10.37 2.07 -3.32
C GLY A 9 -9.19 2.25 -2.37
N HIS A 10 -8.09 2.82 -2.86
CA HIS A 10 -6.93 3.17 -2.04
C HIS A 10 -7.23 4.32 -1.08
N VAL A 11 -8.00 5.32 -1.52
CA VAL A 11 -8.42 6.44 -0.67
C VAL A 11 -9.31 5.93 0.47
N ASP A 12 -10.26 5.06 0.18
CA ASP A 12 -11.12 4.44 1.19
C ASP A 12 -10.31 3.59 2.17
N TYR A 13 -9.37 2.82 1.66
CA TYR A 13 -8.44 2.03 2.48
C TYR A 13 -7.65 2.91 3.45
N ILE A 14 -7.05 3.97 2.95
CA ILE A 14 -6.28 4.92 3.77
C ILE A 14 -7.17 5.60 4.81
N LYS A 15 -8.37 6.02 4.41
CA LYS A 15 -9.35 6.64 5.31
C LYS A 15 -9.72 5.71 6.46
N ASN A 16 -9.99 4.44 6.17
CA ASN A 16 -10.32 3.46 7.20
C ASN A 16 -9.11 3.10 8.07
N ALA A 17 -7.94 2.95 7.48
CA ALA A 17 -6.72 2.69 8.23
C ALA A 17 -6.38 3.83 9.20
N SER A 18 -6.62 5.09 8.81
CA SER A 18 -6.36 6.27 9.65
C SER A 18 -7.18 6.29 10.94
N LYS A 19 -8.28 5.55 10.98
CA LYS A 19 -9.14 5.44 12.19
C LYS A 19 -8.61 4.45 13.23
N LEU A 20 -7.59 3.66 12.88
CA LEU A 20 -7.04 2.64 13.77
C LEU A 20 -6.01 3.19 14.78
N GLY A 21 -5.57 4.43 14.61
CA GLY A 21 -4.59 5.04 15.48
C GLY A 21 -4.50 6.55 15.28
N ASP A 22 -3.62 7.18 16.02
CA ASP A 22 -3.44 8.63 15.98
C ASP A 22 -2.61 9.10 14.78
N ARG A 23 -1.70 8.26 14.33
CA ARG A 23 -0.80 8.55 13.19
C ARG A 23 -0.77 7.37 12.23
N LEU A 24 -0.97 7.65 10.96
CA LEU A 24 -0.90 6.67 9.89
C LEU A 24 0.39 6.86 9.09
N VAL A 25 1.23 5.84 9.11
CA VAL A 25 2.39 5.73 8.21
C VAL A 25 2.03 4.76 7.10
N VAL A 26 2.14 5.21 5.86
CA VAL A 26 1.83 4.39 4.68
C VAL A 26 3.12 3.93 4.02
N ILE A 27 3.29 2.63 3.87
CA ILE A 27 4.41 2.04 3.14
C ILE A 27 4.01 1.92 1.67
N VAL A 28 4.79 2.54 0.79
CA VAL A 28 4.62 2.47 -0.66
C VAL A 28 5.62 1.46 -1.21
N ASN A 29 5.14 0.43 -1.89
CA ASN A 29 6.00 -0.56 -2.53
C ASN A 29 6.84 0.10 -3.63
N ASN A 30 8.13 -0.26 -3.70
CA ASN A 30 9.04 0.31 -4.69
C ASN A 30 8.82 -0.27 -6.09
N ASP A 31 9.45 0.32 -7.09
CA ASP A 31 9.29 -0.07 -8.50
C ASP A 31 9.71 -1.52 -8.75
N ARG A 32 10.78 -1.97 -8.10
CA ARG A 32 11.22 -3.37 -8.19
C ARG A 32 10.15 -4.33 -7.68
N GLN A 33 9.48 -3.99 -6.59
CA GLN A 33 8.39 -4.81 -6.05
C GLN A 33 7.18 -4.84 -6.99
N VAL A 34 6.90 -3.75 -7.69
CA VAL A 34 5.87 -3.72 -8.74
C VAL A 34 6.21 -4.71 -9.85
N GLU A 35 7.47 -4.74 -10.30
CA GLU A 35 7.95 -5.67 -11.31
C GLU A 35 7.90 -7.13 -10.83
N LEU A 36 8.32 -7.38 -9.59
CA LEU A 36 8.25 -8.71 -8.97
C LEU A 36 6.82 -9.25 -8.87
N LYS A 37 5.85 -8.36 -8.72
CA LYS A 37 4.43 -8.70 -8.74
C LYS A 37 3.94 -9.09 -10.14
N GLY A 38 4.71 -8.79 -11.18
CA GLY A 38 4.34 -9.02 -12.58
C GLY A 38 3.68 -7.83 -13.25
N SER A 39 3.78 -6.65 -12.67
CA SER A 39 3.27 -5.40 -13.22
C SER A 39 4.40 -4.48 -13.68
N THR A 40 4.03 -3.41 -14.34
CA THR A 40 4.95 -2.33 -14.73
C THR A 40 4.59 -1.08 -13.95
N PRO A 41 5.56 -0.31 -13.42
CA PRO A 41 5.25 0.95 -12.76
C PRO A 41 4.54 1.91 -13.72
N PHE A 42 3.33 2.32 -13.35
CA PHE A 42 2.56 3.34 -14.09
C PHE A 42 3.12 4.74 -13.82
N MET A 43 3.53 4.96 -12.57
CA MET A 43 4.24 6.15 -12.12
C MET A 43 5.44 5.69 -11.29
N SER A 44 6.50 6.50 -11.26
CA SER A 44 7.68 6.20 -10.45
C SER A 44 7.32 6.02 -8.97
N GLU A 45 8.14 5.27 -8.26
CA GLU A 45 7.98 5.09 -6.81
C GLU A 45 7.96 6.41 -6.04
N TYR A 46 8.71 7.40 -6.48
CA TYR A 46 8.75 8.73 -5.87
C TYR A 46 7.46 9.51 -6.11
N ASP A 47 6.91 9.44 -7.31
CA ASP A 47 5.62 10.07 -7.64
C ASP A 47 4.49 9.42 -6.85
N ARG A 48 4.48 8.10 -6.77
CA ARG A 48 3.47 7.36 -6.00
C ARG A 48 3.54 7.72 -4.51
N MET A 49 4.74 7.79 -3.96
CA MET A 49 4.96 8.19 -2.58
C MET A 49 4.48 9.63 -2.34
N SER A 50 4.80 10.55 -3.23
CA SER A 50 4.37 11.95 -3.14
C SER A 50 2.85 12.09 -3.15
N ILE A 51 2.17 11.37 -4.05
CA ILE A 51 0.71 11.40 -4.13
C ILE A 51 0.09 10.86 -2.84
N VAL A 52 0.58 9.72 -2.36
CA VAL A 52 0.09 9.11 -1.12
C VAL A 52 0.30 10.03 0.08
N SER A 53 1.43 10.70 0.16
CA SER A 53 1.73 11.63 1.25
C SER A 53 0.79 12.83 1.31
N ALA A 54 0.19 13.20 0.19
CA ALA A 54 -0.76 14.31 0.09
C ALA A 54 -2.20 13.93 0.44
N ILE A 55 -2.49 12.66 0.64
CA ILE A 55 -3.84 12.20 0.96
C ILE A 55 -4.17 12.53 2.41
N LYS A 56 -5.36 13.09 2.62
CA LYS A 56 -5.85 13.40 3.96
C LYS A 56 -5.89 12.15 4.85
N GLY A 57 -5.34 12.26 6.03
CA GLY A 57 -5.24 11.17 7.00
C GLY A 57 -3.89 10.48 7.02
N VAL A 58 -3.05 10.70 6.02
CA VAL A 58 -1.67 10.20 6.00
C VAL A 58 -0.77 11.15 6.79
N HIS A 59 -0.16 10.62 7.86
CA HIS A 59 0.84 11.36 8.63
C HIS A 59 2.18 11.38 7.90
N ARG A 60 2.57 10.22 7.34
CA ARG A 60 3.84 10.06 6.63
C ARG A 60 3.72 8.93 5.60
N ALA A 61 4.31 9.13 4.43
CA ALA A 61 4.51 8.07 3.45
C ALA A 61 6.00 7.70 3.40
N VAL A 62 6.31 6.41 3.37
CA VAL A 62 7.68 5.90 3.27
C VAL A 62 7.78 4.93 2.11
N LEU A 63 8.93 4.96 1.43
CA LEU A 63 9.20 4.03 0.36
C LEU A 63 9.72 2.72 0.95
N SER A 64 9.23 1.58 0.45
CA SER A 64 9.73 0.27 0.84
C SER A 64 11.21 0.12 0.51
N ILE A 65 11.98 -0.39 1.46
CA ILE A 65 13.40 -0.74 1.30
C ILE A 65 13.62 -2.24 1.06
N ASP A 66 12.52 -2.99 0.97
CA ASP A 66 12.57 -4.44 0.77
C ASP A 66 12.92 -4.79 -0.68
N ALA A 67 13.67 -5.90 -0.85
CA ALA A 67 14.07 -6.42 -2.15
C ALA A 67 13.14 -7.53 -2.64
N ASP A 68 12.31 -8.10 -1.77
CA ASP A 68 11.28 -9.10 -2.09
C ASP A 68 9.89 -8.46 -2.07
N ARG A 69 8.85 -9.26 -2.18
CA ARG A 69 7.47 -8.77 -2.18
C ARG A 69 6.92 -8.42 -0.81
N SER A 70 7.67 -8.69 0.24
CA SER A 70 7.29 -8.33 1.61
C SER A 70 7.64 -6.87 1.93
N VAL A 71 7.18 -6.37 3.07
CA VAL A 71 7.56 -5.07 3.61
C VAL A 71 8.14 -5.19 5.02
N VAL A 72 8.68 -6.36 5.34
CA VAL A 72 9.16 -6.69 6.69
C VAL A 72 10.33 -5.79 7.12
N ARG A 73 11.31 -5.56 6.24
CA ARG A 73 12.45 -4.69 6.56
C ARG A 73 12.01 -3.26 6.77
N THR A 74 11.11 -2.78 5.94
CA THR A 74 10.54 -1.43 6.05
C THR A 74 9.74 -1.29 7.33
N LEU A 75 8.88 -2.26 7.63
CA LEU A 75 8.11 -2.28 8.87
C LEU A 75 9.02 -2.30 10.10
N GLY A 76 10.08 -3.11 10.05
CA GLY A 76 11.09 -3.18 11.11
C GLY A 76 11.79 -1.85 11.33
N SER A 77 12.16 -1.16 10.27
CA SER A 77 12.78 0.16 10.34
C SER A 77 11.85 1.21 10.97
N ILE A 78 10.57 1.19 10.61
CA ILE A 78 9.56 2.08 11.19
C ILE A 78 9.36 1.75 12.67
N TYR A 79 9.23 0.48 13.01
CA TYR A 79 9.07 0.05 14.40
C TYR A 79 10.24 0.51 15.27
N ASP A 80 11.47 0.32 14.80
CA ASP A 80 12.68 0.72 15.55
C ASP A 80 12.75 2.24 15.72
N GLU A 81 12.46 3.00 14.67
CA GLU A 81 12.44 4.48 14.72
C GLU A 81 11.44 4.98 15.77
N TYR A 82 10.21 4.50 15.74
CA TYR A 82 9.17 4.94 16.66
C TYR A 82 9.37 4.42 18.08
N SER A 83 10.03 3.29 18.26
CA SER A 83 10.33 2.72 19.57
C SER A 83 11.42 3.50 20.30
N VAL A 84 12.37 4.08 19.56
CA VAL A 84 13.52 4.83 20.13
C VAL A 84 13.21 6.31 20.22
N ASP A 85 12.72 6.93 19.15
CA ASP A 85 12.58 8.37 19.02
C ASP A 85 11.22 8.88 19.51
N TYR A 86 10.20 8.03 19.51
CA TYR A 86 8.84 8.39 19.85
C TYR A 86 8.26 7.41 20.87
N PHE A 87 7.54 7.95 21.83
CA PHE A 87 6.77 7.14 22.75
C PHE A 87 5.43 6.76 22.11
N PHE A 88 5.14 5.47 22.01
CA PHE A 88 3.85 4.97 21.54
C PHE A 88 3.35 3.82 22.43
N ASP A 89 2.02 3.74 22.62
CA ASP A 89 1.41 2.70 23.42
C ASP A 89 1.27 1.38 22.64
N SER A 90 0.96 1.49 21.35
CA SER A 90 0.76 0.32 20.48
C SER A 90 0.98 0.67 19.01
N MET A 91 1.32 -0.36 18.24
CA MET A 91 1.41 -0.27 16.79
C MET A 91 0.46 -1.28 16.16
N VAL A 92 -0.23 -0.85 15.11
CA VAL A 92 -1.14 -1.70 14.32
C VAL A 92 -0.61 -1.74 12.90
N PHE A 93 -0.48 -2.95 12.35
CA PHE A 93 -0.19 -3.16 10.93
C PHE A 93 -1.49 -3.42 10.19
N ALA A 94 -1.90 -2.49 9.33
CA ALA A 94 -3.13 -2.57 8.57
C ALA A 94 -2.86 -3.05 7.15
N ASN A 95 -3.59 -4.07 6.71
CA ASN A 95 -3.49 -4.63 5.36
C ASN A 95 -4.86 -4.62 4.69
N GLY A 96 -4.91 -4.19 3.43
CA GLY A 96 -6.14 -4.17 2.62
C GLY A 96 -6.55 -5.54 2.09
N GLY A 97 -5.64 -6.52 2.08
CA GLY A 97 -5.94 -7.88 1.67
C GLY A 97 -6.67 -8.70 2.73
N ASP A 98 -7.17 -9.86 2.34
CA ASP A 98 -7.72 -10.82 3.28
C ASP A 98 -6.62 -11.62 4.00
N VAL A 99 -6.98 -12.43 5.00
CA VAL A 99 -6.04 -13.25 5.77
C VAL A 99 -5.26 -14.22 4.87
N ASN A 100 -5.88 -14.72 3.80
CA ASN A 100 -5.24 -15.68 2.89
C ASN A 100 -4.24 -15.02 1.94
N SER A 101 -4.35 -13.72 1.73
CA SER A 101 -3.43 -12.94 0.90
C SER A 101 -2.24 -12.40 1.67
N VAL A 102 -2.18 -12.64 2.96
CA VAL A 102 -1.15 -12.10 3.85
C VAL A 102 0.16 -12.84 3.64
N ASN A 103 1.23 -12.07 3.58
CA ASN A 103 2.57 -12.62 3.58
C ASN A 103 2.90 -13.12 4.99
N SER A 104 3.20 -14.39 5.10
CA SER A 104 3.56 -15.02 6.38
C SER A 104 4.75 -14.36 7.11
N ARG A 105 5.59 -13.64 6.37
CA ARG A 105 6.72 -12.90 6.94
C ARG A 105 6.26 -11.69 7.74
N GLU A 106 5.31 -10.92 7.22
CA GLU A 106 4.73 -9.77 7.95
C GLU A 106 4.00 -10.25 9.20
N ASP A 107 3.22 -11.31 9.10
CA ASP A 107 2.52 -11.90 10.25
C ASP A 107 3.49 -12.35 11.33
N TRP A 108 4.50 -13.07 10.94
CA TRP A 108 5.53 -13.55 11.88
C TRP A 108 6.22 -12.38 12.58
N TYR A 109 6.58 -11.35 11.81
CA TYR A 109 7.23 -10.18 12.38
C TYR A 109 6.31 -9.43 13.36
N CYS A 110 5.05 -9.20 12.97
CA CYS A 110 4.07 -8.54 13.83
C CYS A 110 3.87 -9.31 15.14
N GLU A 111 3.70 -10.61 15.06
CA GLU A 111 3.53 -11.48 16.23
C GLU A 111 4.76 -11.41 17.15
N SER A 112 5.96 -11.47 16.58
CA SER A 112 7.20 -11.41 17.34
C SER A 112 7.43 -10.09 18.07
N ARG A 113 6.81 -9.00 17.62
CA ARG A 113 6.95 -7.65 18.18
C ARG A 113 5.71 -7.17 18.94
N GLY A 114 4.67 -7.97 19.03
CA GLY A 114 3.42 -7.55 19.66
C GLY A 114 2.65 -6.49 18.85
N ILE A 115 2.89 -6.43 17.54
CA ILE A 115 2.15 -5.57 16.61
C ILE A 115 0.86 -6.29 16.24
N LYS A 116 -0.29 -5.61 16.40
CA LYS A 116 -1.58 -6.15 15.98
C LYS A 116 -1.71 -6.03 14.47
N ALA A 117 -1.93 -7.15 13.79
CA ALA A 117 -2.22 -7.17 12.37
C ALA A 117 -3.74 -7.13 12.13
N VAL A 118 -4.18 -6.24 11.26
CA VAL A 118 -5.60 -6.04 10.88
C VAL A 118 -5.72 -6.16 9.36
N TYR A 119 -6.69 -6.95 8.90
CA TYR A 119 -6.88 -7.28 7.50
C TYR A 119 -8.19 -6.73 6.96
N ASN A 120 -8.32 -6.77 5.63
CA ASN A 120 -9.52 -6.39 4.91
C ASN A 120 -10.01 -4.96 5.25
N ILE A 121 -9.06 -4.06 5.42
CA ILE A 121 -9.35 -2.66 5.68
C ILE A 121 -9.92 -2.02 4.40
N GLY A 122 -11.03 -1.29 4.53
CA GLY A 122 -11.70 -0.64 3.41
C GLY A 122 -12.82 -1.45 2.76
N GLY A 123 -13.04 -2.70 3.20
CA GLY A 123 -14.13 -3.54 2.68
C GLY A 123 -13.88 -4.08 1.28
N GLY A 124 -14.95 -4.37 0.54
CA GLY A 124 -14.87 -4.96 -0.79
C GLY A 124 -14.14 -4.06 -1.80
N LYS A 125 -13.32 -4.66 -2.66
CA LYS A 125 -12.64 -3.93 -3.73
C LYS A 125 -13.65 -3.52 -4.80
N MET A 126 -13.92 -2.24 -4.92
CA MET A 126 -14.71 -1.69 -6.03
C MET A 126 -13.89 -1.60 -7.32
N GLN A 127 -12.56 -1.41 -7.20
CA GLN A 127 -11.61 -1.34 -8.29
C GLN A 127 -10.28 -1.96 -7.87
N SER A 128 -9.47 -2.36 -8.85
CA SER A 128 -8.09 -2.73 -8.64
C SER A 128 -7.19 -2.06 -9.68
N SER A 129 -5.94 -1.79 -9.32
CA SER A 129 -4.97 -1.22 -10.25
C SER A 129 -4.78 -2.11 -11.48
N SER A 130 -4.73 -3.43 -11.27
CA SER A 130 -4.61 -4.39 -12.37
C SER A 130 -5.78 -4.34 -13.34
N SER A 131 -7.02 -4.22 -12.83
CA SER A 131 -8.22 -4.08 -13.67
C SER A 131 -8.23 -2.78 -14.45
N LEU A 132 -7.82 -1.67 -13.82
CA LEU A 132 -7.72 -0.38 -14.48
C LEU A 132 -6.67 -0.37 -15.60
N LEU A 133 -5.51 -0.97 -15.36
CA LEU A 133 -4.45 -1.10 -16.36
C LEU A 133 -4.89 -1.96 -17.54
N LYS A 134 -5.54 -3.09 -17.30
CA LYS A 134 -6.08 -3.96 -18.36
C LYS A 134 -7.14 -3.24 -19.19
N ALA A 135 -8.03 -2.50 -18.56
CA ALA A 135 -9.05 -1.71 -19.26
C ALA A 135 -8.40 -0.63 -20.15
N SER A 136 -7.35 0.02 -19.68
CA SER A 136 -6.57 1.00 -20.44
C SER A 136 -5.90 0.37 -21.67
N GLU A 137 -5.27 -0.79 -21.51
CA GLU A 137 -4.65 -1.52 -22.62
C GLU A 137 -5.69 -1.91 -23.69
N LYS A 138 -6.84 -2.43 -23.28
CA LYS A 138 -7.92 -2.81 -24.17
C LYS A 138 -8.45 -1.61 -24.97
N LYS A 139 -8.60 -0.46 -24.35
CA LYS A 139 -9.00 0.80 -25.01
C LYS A 139 -7.93 1.26 -26.00
N ARG A 140 -6.65 1.09 -25.69
CA ARG A 140 -5.54 1.50 -26.54
C ARG A 140 -5.55 0.78 -27.90
N TYR A 141 -6.01 -0.47 -27.94
CA TYR A 141 -6.06 -1.28 -29.15
C TYR A 141 -7.39 -1.21 -29.91
N ASP A 142 -8.37 -0.49 -29.38
CA ASP A 142 -9.63 -0.23 -30.07
C ASP A 142 -9.46 0.97 -31.00
N PRO A 143 -9.50 0.77 -32.34
CA PRO A 143 -9.32 1.86 -33.29
C PRO A 143 -10.43 2.92 -33.22
N TYR A 144 -11.54 2.60 -32.58
CA TYR A 144 -12.66 3.54 -32.40
C TYR A 144 -12.65 4.21 -31.04
N SER A 145 -11.77 3.83 -30.13
CA SER A 145 -11.72 4.41 -28.76
C SER A 145 -11.38 5.88 -28.74
N MET A 146 -10.71 6.40 -29.78
CA MET A 146 -10.38 7.83 -29.90
C MET A 146 -11.61 8.73 -30.08
N TYR A 147 -12.79 8.19 -30.35
CA TYR A 147 -14.04 8.91 -30.49
C TYR A 147 -14.91 8.85 -29.23
N GLU A 148 -14.49 8.15 -28.19
CA GLU A 148 -15.15 8.09 -26.90
C GLU A 148 -14.54 9.14 -25.96
N PHE A 149 -15.25 10.22 -25.79
CA PHE A 149 -14.90 11.26 -24.81
C PHE A 149 -15.75 11.15 -23.58
#